data_ea113480b0f7d883b9b04719536b0a22
#
_entry.id   ea113480b0f7d883b9b04719536b0a22
#
_cell.length_a   1.000
_cell.length_b   1.000
_cell.length_c   1.000
_cell.angle_alpha   90.00
_cell.angle_beta   90.00
_cell.angle_gamma   90.00
#
_symmetry.space_group_name_H-M   'P 1'
#
loop_
_entity.id
_entity.type
_entity.pdbx_description
1 polymer ?
#
loop_
_entity_poly.entity_id
_entity_poly.type
_entity_poly.pdbx_seq_one_letter_code
_entity_poly.pdbx_strand_id
1 'polypeptide(L)'
;MKVGFFAIGIGPAAGPELLALTAQTAEKCGFHSLWAPEHVVLIDNYLSKYPYSKDGRLPMPTTKIDILDPYIALTYAAALTK
;
A
#
# COMPACT_ATOMS: atom_id res chain seq x y z
N MET A 1 21.83 7.02 3.92
CA MET A 1 20.53 7.37 3.30
C MET A 1 19.45 6.50 3.90
N LYS A 2 18.31 7.10 4.20
CA LYS A 2 17.15 6.38 4.74
C LYS A 2 16.13 6.17 3.62
N VAL A 3 15.76 4.93 3.35
CA VAL A 3 14.83 4.57 2.27
C VAL A 3 13.60 3.93 2.87
N GLY A 4 12.41 4.40 2.46
CA GLY A 4 11.14 3.82 2.87
C GLY A 4 10.58 2.92 1.79
N PHE A 5 9.77 1.96 2.20
CA PHE A 5 9.02 1.08 1.29
C PHE A 5 7.56 1.50 1.30
N PHE A 6 7.02 1.78 0.14
CA PHE A 6 5.66 2.32 0.00
C PHE A 6 4.69 1.28 -0.54
N ALA A 7 3.43 1.52 -0.23
CA ALA A 7 2.28 0.78 -0.78
C ALA A 7 2.11 -0.62 -0.22
N ILE A 8 2.29 -0.78 1.08
CA ILE A 8 1.94 -2.05 1.72
C ILE A 8 0.41 -2.18 1.83
N GLY A 9 -0.09 -3.40 1.85
CA GLY A 9 -1.51 -3.68 2.11
C GLY A 9 -2.44 -3.37 0.96
N ILE A 10 -1.97 -3.47 -0.29
CA ILE A 10 -2.78 -3.19 -1.48
C ILE A 10 -2.88 -4.45 -2.36
N GLY A 11 -4.08 -4.69 -2.88
CA GLY A 11 -4.31 -5.76 -3.85
C GLY A 11 -3.97 -7.13 -3.29
N PRO A 12 -3.15 -7.93 -3.98
CA PRO A 12 -2.78 -9.27 -3.48
C PRO A 12 -2.07 -9.23 -2.14
N ALA A 13 -1.43 -8.11 -1.79
CA ALA A 13 -0.74 -7.93 -0.51
C ALA A 13 -1.67 -7.45 0.60
N ALA A 14 -2.98 -7.36 0.36
CA ALA A 14 -3.95 -6.93 1.35
C ALA A 14 -4.43 -8.10 2.22
N GLY A 15 -3.52 -9.00 2.57
CA GLY A 15 -3.79 -10.13 3.45
C GLY A 15 -2.70 -10.27 4.48
N PRO A 16 -2.97 -10.96 5.60
CA PRO A 16 -2.01 -11.03 6.71
C PRO A 16 -0.70 -11.71 6.32
N GLU A 17 -0.76 -12.73 5.48
CA GLU A 17 0.42 -13.51 5.12
C GLU A 17 1.41 -12.71 4.29
N LEU A 18 0.95 -12.07 3.20
CA LEU A 18 1.82 -11.26 2.36
C LEU A 18 2.23 -9.97 3.04
N LEU A 19 1.35 -9.39 3.86
CA LEU A 19 1.70 -8.20 4.62
C LEU A 19 2.84 -8.51 5.61
N ALA A 20 2.74 -9.63 6.32
CA ALA A 20 3.78 -10.05 7.24
C ALA A 20 5.09 -10.31 6.51
N LEU A 21 5.03 -11.03 5.39
CA LEU A 21 6.22 -11.33 4.59
C LEU A 21 6.88 -10.06 4.07
N THR A 22 6.10 -9.13 3.55
CA THR A 22 6.59 -7.86 3.03
C THR A 22 7.28 -7.05 4.13
N ALA A 23 6.63 -6.90 5.29
CA ALA A 23 7.18 -6.12 6.39
C ALA A 23 8.49 -6.70 6.90
N GLN A 24 8.53 -8.02 7.11
CA GLN A 24 9.72 -8.68 7.63
C GLN A 24 10.86 -8.68 6.61
N THR A 25 10.54 -8.85 5.33
CA THR A 25 11.55 -8.81 4.27
C THR A 25 12.12 -7.41 4.12
N ALA A 26 11.27 -6.39 4.16
CA ALA A 26 11.73 -4.99 4.10
C ALA A 26 12.67 -4.67 5.26
N GLU A 27 12.33 -5.14 6.46
CA GLU A 27 13.20 -4.94 7.63
C GLU A 27 14.56 -5.62 7.43
N LYS A 28 14.57 -6.85 6.93
CA LYS A 28 15.81 -7.59 6.66
C LYS A 28 16.66 -6.90 5.59
N CYS A 29 16.02 -6.29 4.62
CA CYS A 29 16.71 -5.58 3.53
C CYS A 29 17.21 -4.20 3.93
N GLY A 30 16.91 -3.75 5.16
CA GLY A 30 17.41 -2.48 5.66
C GLY A 30 16.57 -1.27 5.32
N PHE A 31 15.32 -1.46 4.93
CA PHE A 31 14.42 -0.32 4.73
C PHE A 31 14.15 0.38 6.06
N HIS A 32 14.19 1.70 6.04
CA HIS A 32 14.03 2.52 7.23
C HIS A 32 12.57 2.59 7.69
N SER A 33 11.62 2.60 6.77
CA SER A 33 10.21 2.81 7.10
C SER A 33 9.28 2.12 6.11
N LEU A 34 8.05 1.88 6.56
CA LEU A 34 6.97 1.35 5.75
C LEU A 34 5.88 2.40 5.63
N TRP A 35 5.28 2.51 4.46
CA TRP A 35 4.25 3.50 4.16
C TRP A 35 3.04 2.82 3.54
N ALA A 36 1.85 3.16 4.02
CA ALA A 36 0.60 2.64 3.49
C ALA A 36 -0.24 3.78 2.93
N PRO A 37 -0.86 3.59 1.75
CA PRO A 37 -1.79 4.58 1.22
C PRO A 37 -3.13 4.50 1.93
N GLU A 38 -3.91 5.58 1.83
CA GLU A 38 -5.26 5.61 2.37
C GLU A 38 -6.25 5.97 1.27
N HIS A 39 -7.26 5.10 1.10
CA HIS A 39 -8.41 5.37 0.24
C HIS A 39 -9.65 4.89 0.99
N VAL A 40 -10.45 5.83 1.46
CA VAL A 40 -11.72 5.49 2.10
C VAL A 40 -12.67 4.88 1.10
N VAL A 41 -12.68 5.43 -0.13
CA VAL A 41 -13.45 4.89 -1.25
C VAL A 41 -12.61 4.99 -2.53
N LEU A 42 -12.87 4.09 -3.47
CA LEU A 42 -12.34 4.18 -4.83
C LEU A 42 -13.51 4.51 -5.76
N ILE A 43 -13.36 5.57 -6.53
CA ILE A 43 -14.42 6.07 -7.40
C ILE A 43 -14.22 5.49 -8.80
N ASP A 44 -15.23 4.77 -9.32
CA ASP A 44 -15.16 4.16 -10.65
C ASP A 44 -15.11 5.21 -11.75
N ASN A 45 -15.95 6.24 -11.65
CA ASN A 45 -16.02 7.31 -12.64
C ASN A 45 -15.77 8.64 -11.96
N TYR A 46 -14.72 9.33 -12.36
CA TYR A 46 -14.38 10.62 -11.78
C TYR A 46 -13.97 11.61 -12.87
N LEU A 47 -14.21 12.90 -12.60
CA LEU A 47 -13.92 13.97 -13.54
C LEU A 47 -12.50 14.51 -13.41
N SER A 48 -11.96 14.50 -12.22
CA SER A 48 -10.57 14.93 -11.98
C SER A 48 -9.59 13.97 -12.64
N LYS A 49 -8.43 14.50 -13.03
CA LYS A 49 -7.41 13.69 -13.69
C LYS A 49 -6.28 13.36 -12.73
N TYR A 50 -5.85 12.10 -12.76
CA TYR A 50 -4.67 11.66 -12.02
C TYR A 50 -3.43 12.22 -12.72
N PRO A 51 -2.62 13.02 -12.02
CA PRO A 51 -1.55 13.79 -12.70
C PRO A 51 -0.39 12.94 -13.22
N TYR A 52 -0.24 11.71 -12.74
CA TYR A 52 0.90 10.87 -13.09
C TYR A 52 0.58 9.81 -14.12
N SER A 53 -0.62 9.85 -14.72
CA SER A 53 -0.98 8.90 -15.76
C SER A 53 -1.38 9.64 -17.03
N LYS A 54 -1.15 9.01 -18.19
CA LYS A 54 -1.41 9.63 -19.49
C LYS A 54 -2.90 9.84 -19.75
N ASP A 55 -3.74 8.93 -19.27
CA ASP A 55 -5.19 8.98 -19.47
C ASP A 55 -5.93 9.70 -18.35
N GLY A 56 -5.22 10.22 -17.35
CA GLY A 56 -5.82 10.89 -16.20
C GLY A 56 -6.46 9.97 -15.19
N ARG A 57 -6.31 8.67 -15.34
CA ARG A 57 -6.87 7.68 -14.42
C ARG A 57 -5.81 7.16 -13.47
N LEU A 58 -6.24 6.67 -12.31
CA LEU A 58 -5.34 5.94 -11.43
C LEU A 58 -4.72 4.77 -12.19
N PRO A 59 -3.41 4.53 -12.05
CA PRO A 59 -2.73 3.46 -12.77
C PRO A 59 -3.00 2.10 -12.14
N MET A 60 -4.27 1.73 -12.07
CA MET A 60 -4.75 0.46 -11.53
C MET A 60 -5.63 -0.21 -12.58
N PRO A 61 -5.55 -1.54 -12.70
CA PRO A 61 -6.38 -2.27 -13.67
C PRO A 61 -7.87 -2.19 -13.34
N THR A 62 -8.22 -1.94 -12.08
CA THR A 62 -9.60 -1.86 -11.62
C THR A 62 -9.67 -1.09 -10.30
N THR A 63 -10.85 -0.51 -10.02
CA THR A 63 -11.15 0.06 -8.71
C THR A 63 -11.63 -1.00 -7.72
N LYS A 64 -11.84 -2.23 -8.19
CA LYS A 64 -12.30 -3.35 -7.36
C LYS A 64 -11.11 -4.14 -6.85
N ILE A 65 -10.30 -3.49 -6.03
CA ILE A 65 -9.14 -4.11 -5.39
C ILE A 65 -9.24 -3.91 -3.89
N ASP A 66 -8.60 -4.79 -3.16
CA ASP A 66 -8.53 -4.67 -1.71
C ASP A 66 -7.43 -3.68 -1.32
N ILE A 67 -7.76 -2.78 -0.42
CA ILE A 67 -6.80 -1.88 0.20
C ILE A 67 -7.10 -1.90 1.69
N LEU A 68 -6.13 -2.33 2.47
CA LEU A 68 -6.28 -2.36 3.92
C LEU A 68 -6.28 -0.96 4.49
N ASP A 69 -7.03 -0.78 5.58
CA ASP A 69 -6.93 0.45 6.36
C ASP A 69 -5.47 0.66 6.77
N PRO A 70 -4.88 1.85 6.52
CA PRO A 70 -3.44 2.05 6.75
C PRO A 70 -3.04 1.88 8.22
N TYR A 71 -3.87 2.33 9.16
CA TYR A 71 -3.54 2.19 10.58
C TYR A 71 -3.54 0.73 11.01
N ILE A 72 -4.48 -0.06 10.52
CA ILE A 72 -4.54 -1.48 10.83
C ILE A 72 -3.36 -2.21 10.19
N ALA A 73 -3.07 -1.93 8.92
CA ALA A 73 -1.96 -2.54 8.22
C ALA A 73 -0.62 -2.24 8.89
N LEU A 74 -0.39 -0.97 9.25
CA LEU A 74 0.84 -0.56 9.90
C LEU A 74 0.96 -1.12 11.31
N THR A 75 -0.14 -1.22 12.04
CA THR A 75 -0.14 -1.83 13.37
C THR A 75 0.23 -3.30 13.30
N TYR A 76 -0.34 -4.01 12.33
CA TYR A 76 -0.01 -5.42 12.14
C TYR A 76 1.47 -5.60 11.77
N ALA A 77 1.96 -4.78 10.86
CA ALA A 77 3.38 -4.82 10.47
C ALA A 77 4.29 -4.50 11.65
N ALA A 78 3.93 -3.52 12.46
CA ALA A 78 4.71 -3.13 13.63
C ALA A 78 4.80 -4.26 14.65
N ALA A 79 3.75 -5.04 14.81
CA ALA A 79 3.75 -6.17 15.74
C ALA A 79 4.72 -7.28 15.33
N LEU A 80 5.08 -7.36 14.04
CA LEU A 80 5.90 -8.43 13.48
C LEU A 80 7.33 -7.97 13.15
N THR A 81 7.66 -6.72 13.39
CA THR A 81 8.98 -6.13 13.12
C THR A 81 9.53 -5.47 14.38
N LYS A 82 10.74 -4.97 14.28
CA LYS A 82 11.43 -4.36 15.45
C LYS A 82 11.60 -2.86 15.33
#